data_db52a34e901a1cc578050146b1891645
#
_entry.id   db52a34e901a1cc578050146b1891645
#
_cell.length_a   1.000
_cell.length_b   1.000
_cell.length_c   1.000
_cell.angle_alpha   90.00
_cell.angle_beta   90.00
_cell.angle_gamma   90.00
#
_symmetry.space_group_name_H-M   'P 1'
#
loop_
_entity.id
_entity.type
_entity.pdbx_description
1 polymer ?
#
loop_
_entity_poly.entity_id
_entity_poly.type
_entity_poly.pdbx_seq_one_letter_code
_entity_poly.pdbx_strand_id
1 'polypeptide(L)'
;MSATNDVTRRRTVFATATGAAGTLLISPASADDESPKPRGPYRIEDWGKTWLNPNKARVLARVPAIAMPDIAGYWPQTTRPVRGPQEYAKRIIDLLDFIPDFRAEPIEHATNGDVMFVRWIARGTGPKGPFEALGVDRLIVPNGYVAENLILSDHPIFADFARYVGDFRGA
;
A
#
# COMPACT_ATOMS: atom_id res chain seq x y z
N MET A 1 -61.17 -22.41 -34.24
CA MET A 1 -61.01 -23.85 -33.92
C MET A 1 -60.15 -23.85 -32.62
N SER A 2 -60.72 -23.74 -31.48
CA SER A 2 -61.48 -24.65 -30.63
C SER A 2 -60.69 -25.93 -30.31
N ALA A 3 -60.17 -26.06 -29.12
CA ALA A 3 -60.30 -27.23 -28.26
C ALA A 3 -59.71 -26.97 -26.89
N THR A 4 -60.61 -26.77 -26.00
CA THR A 4 -60.63 -27.01 -24.55
C THR A 4 -60.31 -28.46 -24.21
N ASN A 5 -59.73 -28.70 -23.03
CA ASN A 5 -60.08 -29.73 -22.02
C ASN A 5 -59.04 -29.64 -20.89
N ASP A 6 -59.38 -29.27 -19.71
CA ASP A 6 -60.30 -29.79 -18.68
C ASP A 6 -59.66 -30.90 -17.82
N VAL A 7 -59.50 -30.54 -16.53
CA VAL A 7 -59.76 -31.28 -15.29
C VAL A 7 -59.01 -32.59 -15.02
N THR A 8 -58.22 -32.59 -13.90
CA THR A 8 -58.61 -33.50 -12.80
C THR A 8 -57.91 -33.12 -11.51
N ARG A 9 -58.74 -32.72 -10.51
CA ARG A 9 -58.40 -32.63 -9.07
C ARG A 9 -58.00 -34.00 -8.54
N ARG A 10 -56.91 -34.04 -7.79
CA ARG A 10 -56.82 -34.99 -6.66
C ARG A 10 -56.34 -34.26 -5.42
N ARG A 11 -57.26 -34.17 -4.49
CA ARG A 11 -56.98 -33.87 -3.07
C ARG A 11 -56.36 -35.13 -2.45
N THR A 12 -55.28 -34.95 -1.72
CA THR A 12 -54.94 -35.87 -0.64
C THR A 12 -54.46 -35.04 0.55
N VAL A 13 -55.00 -35.42 1.68
CA VAL A 13 -55.00 -34.70 2.96
C VAL A 13 -53.96 -35.35 3.88
N PHE A 14 -53.41 -34.51 4.78
CA PHE A 14 -52.75 -34.77 6.05
C PHE A 14 -51.30 -35.27 6.09
N ALA A 15 -50.42 -34.43 6.65
CA ALA A 15 -49.86 -34.68 7.99
C ALA A 15 -49.16 -33.39 8.50
N THR A 16 -49.68 -32.87 9.62
CA THR A 16 -49.05 -31.85 10.46
C THR A 16 -47.87 -32.48 11.15
N ALA A 17 -46.64 -31.94 10.86
CA ALA A 17 -45.47 -32.14 11.69
C ALA A 17 -45.00 -30.75 12.16
N THR A 18 -45.30 -30.44 13.41
CA THR A 18 -44.79 -29.26 14.12
C THR A 18 -43.32 -29.52 14.45
N GLY A 19 -42.43 -29.03 13.60
CA GLY A 19 -41.00 -28.96 13.84
C GLY A 19 -40.61 -27.50 14.06
N ALA A 20 -40.30 -27.10 15.26
CA ALA A 20 -39.73 -25.81 15.55
C ALA A 20 -38.30 -25.75 14.96
N ALA A 21 -38.19 -25.28 13.75
CA ALA A 21 -36.91 -24.92 13.17
C ALA A 21 -36.51 -23.53 13.70
N GLY A 22 -35.64 -23.52 14.73
CA GLY A 22 -34.97 -22.32 15.14
C GLY A 22 -34.10 -21.80 13.99
N THR A 23 -34.56 -20.76 13.31
CA THR A 23 -33.77 -20.04 12.34
C THR A 23 -32.69 -19.27 13.12
N LEU A 24 -31.48 -19.82 13.15
CA LEU A 24 -30.30 -19.07 13.55
C LEU A 24 -30.12 -17.96 12.49
N LEU A 25 -30.56 -16.76 12.84
CA LEU A 25 -30.16 -15.54 12.16
C LEU A 25 -28.66 -15.35 12.39
N ILE A 26 -27.83 -15.88 11.48
CA ILE A 26 -26.45 -15.48 11.36
C ILE A 26 -26.49 -14.05 10.86
N SER A 27 -26.43 -13.08 11.77
CA SER A 27 -26.12 -11.70 11.41
C SER A 27 -24.80 -11.74 10.67
N PRO A 28 -24.68 -11.16 9.46
CA PRO A 28 -23.37 -10.94 8.90
C PRO A 28 -22.60 -10.08 9.89
N ALA A 29 -21.49 -10.59 10.39
CA ALA A 29 -20.55 -9.77 11.14
C ALA A 29 -20.26 -8.56 10.24
N SER A 30 -20.68 -7.38 10.69
CA SER A 30 -20.21 -6.12 10.10
C SER A 30 -18.69 -6.22 10.19
N ALA A 31 -18.02 -6.34 9.05
CA ALA A 31 -16.61 -6.03 8.98
C ALA A 31 -16.56 -4.56 9.40
N ASP A 32 -16.13 -4.33 10.63
CA ASP A 32 -15.86 -3.00 11.11
C ASP A 32 -14.85 -2.43 10.11
N ASP A 33 -15.28 -1.44 9.34
CA ASP A 33 -14.43 -0.59 8.52
C ASP A 33 -13.57 0.24 9.48
N GLU A 34 -12.54 -0.42 10.03
CA GLU A 34 -11.63 0.18 10.99
C GLU A 34 -10.61 1.04 10.23
N SER A 35 -11.14 2.10 9.61
CA SER A 35 -10.29 3.15 9.06
C SER A 35 -9.36 3.67 10.16
N PRO A 36 -8.06 3.79 9.91
CA PRO A 36 -7.11 4.25 10.92
C PRO A 36 -7.54 5.60 11.50
N LYS A 37 -7.47 5.73 12.84
CA LYS A 37 -7.80 7.00 13.51
C LYS A 37 -6.89 8.12 13.00
N PRO A 38 -7.41 9.35 12.79
CA PRO A 38 -6.59 10.47 12.33
C PRO A 38 -5.38 10.70 13.24
N ARG A 39 -4.16 10.78 12.65
CA ARG A 39 -2.89 11.04 13.37
C ARG A 39 -2.53 12.52 13.47
N GLY A 40 -3.26 13.38 12.81
CA GLY A 40 -2.82 14.74 12.47
C GLY A 40 -2.03 14.76 11.14
N PRO A 41 -1.71 15.96 10.64
CA PRO A 41 -1.10 16.10 9.32
C PRO A 41 0.28 15.42 9.25
N TYR A 42 0.52 14.70 8.16
CA TYR A 42 1.87 14.22 7.80
C TYR A 42 2.73 15.42 7.41
N ARG A 43 3.94 15.48 7.93
CA ARG A 43 4.86 16.62 7.75
C ARG A 43 6.18 16.17 7.14
N ILE A 44 6.96 17.15 6.64
CA ILE A 44 8.29 16.89 6.07
C ILE A 44 9.24 16.22 7.08
N GLU A 45 9.10 16.53 8.37
CA GLU A 45 9.86 15.87 9.43
C GLU A 45 9.53 14.37 9.53
N ASP A 46 8.30 13.98 9.20
CA ASP A 46 7.90 12.57 9.17
C ASP A 46 8.58 11.83 8.01
N TRP A 47 8.70 12.47 6.85
CA TRP A 47 9.49 11.97 5.73
C TRP A 47 10.96 11.86 6.13
N GLY A 48 11.52 12.92 6.70
CA GLY A 48 12.92 12.97 7.16
C GLY A 48 13.28 11.87 8.17
N LYS A 49 12.39 11.57 9.12
CA LYS A 49 12.61 10.47 10.10
C LYS A 49 12.78 9.10 9.43
N THR A 50 12.26 8.92 8.23
CA THR A 50 12.44 7.69 7.46
C THR A 50 13.75 7.69 6.69
N TRP A 51 14.14 8.82 6.08
CA TRP A 51 15.11 8.85 5.02
C TRP A 51 16.46 9.52 5.35
N LEU A 52 16.53 10.44 6.36
CA LEU A 52 17.78 11.13 6.70
C LEU A 52 18.84 10.20 7.29
N ASN A 53 18.41 9.21 8.07
CA ASN A 53 19.29 8.21 8.67
C ASN A 53 18.53 6.89 8.84
N PRO A 54 18.24 6.21 7.71
CA PRO A 54 17.45 5.00 7.75
C PRO A 54 18.23 3.84 8.38
N ASN A 55 17.52 3.00 9.14
CA ASN A 55 17.99 1.68 9.53
C ASN A 55 16.83 0.68 9.54
N LYS A 56 17.14 -0.59 9.37
CA LYS A 56 16.15 -1.66 9.18
C LYS A 56 15.16 -1.78 10.33
N ALA A 57 15.63 -1.73 11.58
CA ALA A 57 14.75 -1.84 12.75
C ALA A 57 13.76 -0.68 12.84
N ARG A 58 14.24 0.54 12.56
CA ARG A 58 13.37 1.73 12.52
C ARG A 58 12.36 1.66 11.38
N VAL A 59 12.76 1.19 10.20
CA VAL A 59 11.86 1.01 9.05
C VAL A 59 10.73 0.02 9.39
N LEU A 60 11.07 -1.14 9.97
CA LEU A 60 10.09 -2.15 10.38
C LEU A 60 9.08 -1.63 11.41
N ALA A 61 9.53 -0.83 12.37
CA ALA A 61 8.66 -0.27 13.39
C ALA A 61 7.81 0.90 12.87
N ARG A 62 8.42 1.76 12.02
CA ARG A 62 7.81 3.02 11.62
C ARG A 62 6.84 2.88 10.45
N VAL A 63 7.21 2.14 9.40
CA VAL A 63 6.40 2.08 8.18
C VAL A 63 4.98 1.60 8.46
N PRO A 64 4.76 0.49 9.18
CA PRO A 64 3.39 0.07 9.53
C PRO A 64 2.61 1.08 10.38
N ALA A 65 3.31 1.91 11.15
CA ALA A 65 2.69 2.92 12.01
C ALA A 65 2.25 4.20 11.27
N ILE A 66 2.75 4.44 10.07
CA ILE A 66 2.46 5.65 9.29
C ILE A 66 1.79 5.37 7.94
N ALA A 67 1.65 4.13 7.53
CA ALA A 67 1.08 3.73 6.25
C ALA A 67 -0.39 3.29 6.40
N MET A 68 -1.18 3.54 5.37
CA MET A 68 -2.50 2.92 5.23
C MET A 68 -2.34 1.41 5.00
N PRO A 69 -3.34 0.58 5.38
CA PRO A 69 -3.29 -0.88 5.18
C PRO A 69 -3.08 -1.29 3.72
N ASP A 70 -3.55 -0.49 2.78
CA ASP A 70 -3.49 -0.71 1.33
C ASP A 70 -2.46 0.18 0.61
N ILE A 71 -1.52 0.79 1.34
CA ILE A 71 -0.48 1.64 0.75
C ILE A 71 0.08 1.07 -0.55
N ALA A 72 0.26 1.95 -1.54
CA ALA A 72 0.92 1.64 -2.79
C ALA A 72 2.22 2.44 -2.94
N GLY A 73 3.36 1.75 -3.07
CA GLY A 73 4.66 2.36 -3.32
C GLY A 73 5.13 2.11 -4.74
N TYR A 74 5.32 3.17 -5.52
CA TYR A 74 5.83 3.12 -6.88
C TYR A 74 7.31 3.51 -6.86
N TRP A 75 8.17 2.57 -7.19
CA TRP A 75 9.61 2.75 -7.19
C TRP A 75 10.15 3.05 -8.59
N PRO A 76 11.21 3.87 -8.72
CA PRO A 76 11.78 4.17 -10.03
C PRO A 76 12.22 2.89 -10.75
N GLN A 77 11.97 2.82 -12.06
CA GLN A 77 12.37 1.72 -12.95
C GLN A 77 11.77 0.34 -12.61
N THR A 78 10.83 0.25 -11.67
CA THR A 78 10.10 -1.01 -11.39
C THR A 78 8.85 -1.15 -12.26
N THR A 79 8.37 -2.40 -12.43
CA THR A 79 7.21 -2.71 -13.26
C THR A 79 5.89 -2.57 -12.51
N ARG A 80 5.92 -2.81 -11.19
CA ARG A 80 4.72 -2.89 -10.34
C ARG A 80 4.91 -2.13 -9.03
N PRO A 81 3.83 -1.55 -8.48
CA PRO A 81 3.87 -1.02 -7.13
C PRO A 81 3.99 -2.15 -6.10
N VAL A 82 4.70 -1.90 -5.02
CA VAL A 82 4.60 -2.71 -3.80
C VAL A 82 3.35 -2.28 -3.03
N ARG A 83 2.63 -3.24 -2.43
CA ARG A 83 1.38 -2.98 -1.73
C ARG A 83 1.41 -3.50 -0.30
N GLY A 84 0.80 -2.72 0.58
CA GLY A 84 0.75 -3.02 2.01
C GLY A 84 2.00 -2.59 2.78
N PRO A 85 1.86 -2.31 4.08
CA PRO A 85 2.93 -1.76 4.91
C PRO A 85 4.15 -2.66 5.02
N GLN A 86 3.97 -3.98 5.09
CA GLN A 86 5.04 -4.96 5.23
C GLN A 86 5.90 -5.03 3.97
N GLU A 87 5.27 -5.12 2.79
CA GLU A 87 5.98 -5.16 1.51
C GLU A 87 6.68 -3.82 1.22
N TYR A 88 6.05 -2.71 1.62
CA TYR A 88 6.65 -1.39 1.50
C TYR A 88 7.88 -1.25 2.41
N ALA A 89 7.79 -1.69 3.67
CA ALA A 89 8.92 -1.73 4.59
C ALA A 89 10.03 -2.66 4.06
N LYS A 90 9.66 -3.84 3.55
CA LYS A 90 10.61 -4.79 2.95
C LYS A 90 11.36 -4.15 1.78
N ARG A 91 10.69 -3.44 0.88
CA ARG A 91 11.34 -2.77 -0.26
C ARG A 91 12.36 -1.71 0.21
N ILE A 92 12.08 -0.98 1.29
CA ILE A 92 13.06 -0.06 1.90
C ILE A 92 14.25 -0.84 2.48
N ILE A 93 14.00 -1.98 3.12
CA ILE A 93 15.06 -2.84 3.66
C ILE A 93 15.94 -3.40 2.54
N ASP A 94 15.33 -3.85 1.43
CA ASP A 94 16.06 -4.31 0.25
C ASP A 94 16.97 -3.19 -0.31
N LEU A 95 16.51 -1.92 -0.28
CA LEU A 95 17.35 -0.77 -0.65
C LEU A 95 18.54 -0.60 0.31
N LEU A 96 18.32 -0.77 1.61
CA LEU A 96 19.38 -0.68 2.62
C LEU A 96 20.33 -1.89 2.61
N ASP A 97 19.90 -3.04 2.07
CA ASP A 97 20.77 -4.18 1.80
C ASP A 97 21.63 -3.94 0.56
N PHE A 98 21.05 -3.29 -0.45
CA PHE A 98 21.74 -2.95 -1.70
C PHE A 98 22.69 -1.75 -1.53
N ILE A 99 22.33 -0.76 -0.69
CA ILE A 99 23.09 0.45 -0.41
C ILE A 99 23.08 0.70 1.11
N PRO A 100 23.99 0.09 1.89
CA PRO A 100 23.95 0.15 3.36
C PRO A 100 24.10 1.55 3.97
N ASP A 101 24.74 2.47 3.26
CA ASP A 101 24.93 3.88 3.65
C ASP A 101 23.95 4.85 2.96
N PHE A 102 22.85 4.32 2.40
CA PHE A 102 21.82 5.13 1.76
C PHE A 102 21.24 6.15 2.73
N ARG A 103 21.14 7.39 2.28
CA ARG A 103 20.38 8.45 2.94
C ARG A 103 19.79 9.38 1.90
N ALA A 104 18.66 9.99 2.21
CA ALA A 104 18.07 11.05 1.39
C ALA A 104 17.71 12.26 2.25
N GLU A 105 18.04 13.43 1.75
CA GLU A 105 17.83 14.73 2.40
C GLU A 105 16.79 15.51 1.59
N PRO A 106 15.74 16.09 2.23
CA PRO A 106 14.78 16.93 1.52
C PRO A 106 15.44 18.27 1.21
N ILE A 107 15.31 18.73 -0.03
CA ILE A 107 15.79 20.06 -0.48
C ILE A 107 14.65 21.07 -0.40
N GLU A 108 13.48 20.66 -0.86
CA GLU A 108 12.25 21.47 -0.86
C GLU A 108 11.03 20.58 -0.75
N HIS A 109 9.91 21.13 -0.31
CA HIS A 109 8.64 20.42 -0.29
C HIS A 109 7.49 21.40 -0.49
N ALA A 110 6.36 20.85 -0.97
CA ALA A 110 5.10 21.57 -1.08
C ALA A 110 3.95 20.63 -0.69
N THR A 111 2.91 21.18 -0.08
CA THR A 111 1.73 20.42 0.32
C THR A 111 0.48 21.12 -0.19
N ASN A 112 -0.45 20.34 -0.76
CA ASN A 112 -1.78 20.81 -1.16
C ASN A 112 -2.83 19.75 -0.76
N GLY A 113 -3.60 20.06 0.28
CA GLY A 113 -4.50 19.07 0.90
C GLY A 113 -3.73 17.84 1.37
N ASP A 114 -4.15 16.67 0.92
CA ASP A 114 -3.53 15.39 1.25
C ASP A 114 -2.33 15.05 0.37
N VAL A 115 -1.94 15.91 -0.57
CA VAL A 115 -0.82 15.65 -1.47
C VAL A 115 0.41 16.42 -1.00
N MET A 116 1.53 15.70 -0.82
CA MET A 116 2.85 16.28 -0.51
C MET A 116 3.84 15.90 -1.60
N PHE A 117 4.59 16.89 -2.07
CA PHE A 117 5.76 16.70 -2.91
C PHE A 117 7.01 16.99 -2.10
N VAL A 118 8.00 16.10 -2.18
CA VAL A 118 9.31 16.26 -1.54
C VAL A 118 10.37 16.08 -2.61
N ARG A 119 11.09 17.14 -2.95
CA ARG A 119 12.31 17.05 -3.75
C ARG A 119 13.48 16.76 -2.82
N TRP A 120 14.29 15.79 -3.17
CA TRP A 120 15.36 15.28 -2.33
C TRP A 120 16.65 15.01 -3.09
N ILE A 121 17.77 14.98 -2.34
CA ILE A 121 19.05 14.43 -2.79
C ILE A 121 19.30 13.14 -2.00
N ALA A 122 19.52 12.03 -2.71
CA ALA A 122 19.98 10.78 -2.12
C ALA A 122 21.47 10.58 -2.37
N ARG A 123 22.16 10.01 -1.37
CA ARG A 123 23.58 9.66 -1.41
C ARG A 123 23.79 8.29 -0.84
N GLY A 124 24.86 7.65 -1.27
CA GLY A 124 25.29 6.33 -0.79
C GLY A 124 26.39 5.77 -1.67
N THR A 125 26.79 4.53 -1.36
CA THR A 125 27.80 3.79 -2.13
C THR A 125 27.11 2.60 -2.82
N GLY A 126 26.87 2.73 -4.11
CA GLY A 126 26.34 1.66 -4.95
C GLY A 126 27.42 0.74 -5.53
N PRO A 127 27.03 -0.26 -6.35
CA PRO A 127 27.99 -1.21 -6.94
C PRO A 127 29.10 -0.58 -7.80
N LYS A 128 28.85 0.63 -8.32
CA LYS A 128 29.78 1.39 -9.18
C LYS A 128 30.53 2.50 -8.42
N GLY A 129 30.40 2.56 -7.11
CA GLY A 129 31.01 3.57 -6.25
C GLY A 129 29.98 4.56 -5.67
N PRO A 130 30.48 5.64 -5.04
CA PRO A 130 29.63 6.68 -4.46
C PRO A 130 28.75 7.35 -5.52
N PHE A 131 27.53 7.72 -5.14
CA PHE A 131 26.61 8.42 -6.01
C PHE A 131 25.88 9.56 -5.29
N GLU A 132 25.38 10.49 -6.09
CA GLU A 132 24.41 11.51 -5.71
C GLU A 132 23.26 11.50 -6.71
N ALA A 133 22.04 11.30 -6.26
CA ALA A 133 20.85 11.20 -7.09
C ALA A 133 19.81 12.24 -6.65
N LEU A 134 19.22 12.93 -7.62
CA LEU A 134 18.06 13.78 -7.41
C LEU A 134 16.78 12.97 -7.61
N GLY A 135 15.75 13.32 -6.86
CA GLY A 135 14.42 12.74 -7.07
C GLY A 135 13.31 13.55 -6.42
N VAL A 136 12.11 13.09 -6.66
CA VAL A 136 10.88 13.64 -6.10
C VAL A 136 10.01 12.50 -5.60
N ASP A 137 9.55 12.60 -4.36
CA ASP A 137 8.44 11.81 -3.85
C ASP A 137 7.15 12.62 -4.02
N ARG A 138 6.12 12.00 -4.59
CA ARG A 138 4.74 12.45 -4.48
C ARG A 138 4.03 11.50 -3.54
N LEU A 139 3.61 12.02 -2.39
CA LEU A 139 2.86 11.27 -1.40
C LEU A 139 1.39 11.68 -1.39
N ILE A 140 0.51 10.70 -1.16
CA ILE A 140 -0.89 10.94 -0.79
C ILE A 140 -1.03 10.52 0.68
N VAL A 141 -1.46 11.45 1.53
CA VAL A 141 -1.37 11.33 3.00
C VAL A 141 -2.69 11.66 3.71
N PRO A 142 -3.82 11.02 3.37
CA PRO A 142 -5.10 11.28 4.00
C PRO A 142 -5.03 10.96 5.50
N ASN A 143 -5.64 11.82 6.31
CA ASN A 143 -5.67 11.65 7.77
C ASN A 143 -4.29 11.46 8.42
N GLY A 144 -3.22 11.90 7.76
CA GLY A 144 -1.84 11.78 8.24
C GLY A 144 -1.18 10.42 8.01
N TYR A 145 -1.80 9.52 7.25
CA TYR A 145 -1.23 8.22 6.86
C TYR A 145 -0.86 8.20 5.39
N VAL A 146 0.26 7.56 5.06
CA VAL A 146 0.71 7.42 3.67
C VAL A 146 -0.14 6.35 2.98
N ALA A 147 -0.97 6.78 2.03
CA ALA A 147 -1.77 5.90 1.17
C ALA A 147 -1.03 5.57 -0.15
N GLU A 148 -0.22 6.52 -0.64
CA GLU A 148 0.57 6.33 -1.85
C GLU A 148 1.92 7.04 -1.72
N ASN A 149 2.97 6.43 -2.23
CA ASN A 149 4.23 7.10 -2.52
C ASN A 149 4.69 6.78 -3.94
N LEU A 150 4.72 7.79 -4.79
CA LEU A 150 5.32 7.74 -6.12
C LEU A 150 6.71 8.37 -6.05
N ILE A 151 7.74 7.55 -6.24
CA ILE A 151 9.15 7.95 -6.22
C ILE A 151 9.61 8.14 -7.67
N LEU A 152 10.08 9.32 -8.01
CA LEU A 152 10.59 9.69 -9.32
C LEU A 152 12.07 10.02 -9.25
N SER A 153 12.88 9.32 -10.03
CA SER A 153 14.29 9.61 -10.27
C SER A 153 14.73 8.88 -11.54
N ASP A 154 15.55 9.53 -12.33
CA ASP A 154 16.16 8.98 -13.54
C ASP A 154 17.59 8.46 -13.30
N HIS A 155 18.11 8.58 -12.07
CA HIS A 155 19.46 8.15 -11.76
C HIS A 155 19.64 6.64 -11.94
N PRO A 156 20.74 6.18 -12.61
CA PRO A 156 20.96 4.77 -12.94
C PRO A 156 20.98 3.81 -11.74
N ILE A 157 21.27 4.30 -10.54
CA ILE A 157 21.26 3.49 -9.31
C ILE A 157 19.91 2.82 -9.06
N PHE A 158 18.80 3.46 -9.44
CA PHE A 158 17.46 2.89 -9.27
C PHE A 158 17.17 1.79 -10.30
N ALA A 159 17.77 1.87 -11.51
CA ALA A 159 17.72 0.77 -12.45
C ALA A 159 18.52 -0.43 -11.95
N ASP A 160 19.69 -0.20 -11.36
CA ASP A 160 20.51 -1.26 -10.74
C ASP A 160 19.77 -1.87 -9.53
N PHE A 161 19.11 -1.05 -8.70
CA PHE A 161 18.26 -1.52 -7.61
C PHE A 161 17.04 -2.33 -8.10
N ALA A 162 16.34 -1.87 -9.14
CA ALA A 162 15.20 -2.61 -9.71
C ALA A 162 15.62 -4.00 -10.25
N ARG A 163 16.83 -4.12 -10.81
CA ARG A 163 17.41 -5.44 -11.19
C ARG A 163 17.74 -6.29 -9.96
N TYR A 164 18.32 -5.68 -8.93
CA TYR A 164 18.64 -6.38 -7.68
C TYR A 164 17.40 -7.03 -7.04
N VAL A 165 16.26 -6.36 -7.03
CA VAL A 165 15.00 -6.90 -6.51
C VAL A 165 14.20 -7.72 -7.53
N GLY A 166 14.72 -7.94 -8.75
CA GLY A 166 14.06 -8.74 -9.79
C GLY A 166 12.81 -8.11 -10.40
N ASP A 167 12.71 -6.77 -10.40
CA ASP A 167 11.51 -6.05 -10.85
C ASP A 167 11.88 -4.86 -11.79
N PHE A 168 12.79 -5.10 -12.75
CA PHE A 168 13.24 -4.06 -13.66
C PHE A 168 12.34 -3.91 -14.89
N ARG A 169 11.91 -2.67 -15.20
CA ARG A 169 10.99 -2.36 -16.31
C ARG A 169 11.60 -2.56 -17.71
N GLY A 170 12.90 -2.53 -17.84
CA GLY A 170 13.63 -2.65 -19.11
C GLY A 170 14.12 -4.06 -19.45
N ALA A 171 13.53 -5.09 -18.86
CA ALA A 171 13.85 -6.50 -19.14
C ALA A 171 12.99 -7.05 -20.27
#